data_1c2c85893d4c112f5fbb1edb4f47efcc
#
_entry.id   1c2c85893d4c112f5fbb1edb4f47efcc
#
_cell.length_a   1.000
_cell.length_b   1.000
_cell.length_c   1.000
_cell.angle_alpha   90.00
_cell.angle_beta   90.00
_cell.angle_gamma   90.00
#
_symmetry.space_group_name_H-M   'P 1'
#
loop_
_entity.id
_entity.type
_entity.pdbx_description
1 polymer ?
#
loop_
_entity_poly.entity_id
_entity_poly.type
_entity_poly.pdbx_seq_one_letter_code
_entity_poly.pdbx_strand_id
1 'polypeptide(L)'
;STQSRSSAASDVYKRQVQQALLKILEGTTASVPPQGGRKHPHQEFLQINTSNILFICGGAFDGVDKIIEKRTEKSSIGFGANITSRHTKDVGKLLKDIMPSDLLKFGLIPEFVGRLPVVVTLESLDNDALVNILTQPKNALVKQYRKLFEIDNVELDFTDDALKAIANEAIERKTGARGLRSIVEAVSYTHLTLPTIYSV
;
A
#
# COMPACT_ATOMS: atom_id res chain seq x y z
N SER A 1 -5.15 18.17 -27.95
CA SER A 1 -5.25 16.76 -28.43
C SER A 1 -4.05 15.87 -28.07
N THR A 2 -3.01 16.40 -27.42
CA THR A 2 -1.80 15.64 -27.01
C THR A 2 -2.02 14.83 -25.72
N GLN A 3 -2.86 15.31 -24.82
CA GLN A 3 -3.15 14.62 -23.55
C GLN A 3 -3.92 13.30 -23.69
N SER A 4 -4.79 13.19 -24.71
CA SER A 4 -5.56 11.97 -24.96
C SER A 4 -4.71 10.81 -25.51
N ARG A 5 -3.63 11.12 -26.24
CA ARG A 5 -2.71 10.10 -26.78
C ARG A 5 -1.80 9.50 -25.71
N SER A 6 -1.37 10.27 -24.71
CA SER A 6 -0.53 9.75 -23.63
C SER A 6 -1.32 8.85 -22.69
N SER A 7 -2.60 9.14 -22.42
CA SER A 7 -3.44 8.27 -21.59
C SER A 7 -3.75 6.94 -22.30
N ALA A 8 -4.06 6.96 -23.58
CA ALA A 8 -4.31 5.74 -24.36
C ALA A 8 -3.05 4.84 -24.44
N ALA A 9 -1.87 5.42 -24.65
CA ALA A 9 -0.61 4.66 -24.64
C ALA A 9 -0.33 4.03 -23.26
N SER A 10 -0.60 4.76 -22.17
CA SER A 10 -0.48 4.23 -20.80
C SER A 10 -1.46 3.08 -20.54
N ASP A 11 -2.68 3.15 -21.04
CA ASP A 11 -3.68 2.10 -20.87
C ASP A 11 -3.36 0.84 -21.68
N VAL A 12 -2.83 0.99 -22.88
CA VAL A 12 -2.33 -0.14 -23.69
C VAL A 12 -1.17 -0.84 -22.97
N TYR A 13 -0.21 -0.07 -22.44
CA TYR A 13 0.92 -0.63 -21.69
C TYR A 13 0.47 -1.38 -20.42
N LYS A 14 -0.45 -0.81 -19.66
CA LYS A 14 -1.02 -1.47 -18.47
C LYS A 14 -1.70 -2.80 -18.81
N ARG A 15 -2.44 -2.87 -19.91
CA ARG A 15 -3.09 -4.12 -20.36
C ARG A 15 -2.07 -5.18 -20.79
N GLN A 16 -0.99 -4.77 -21.48
CA GLN A 16 0.08 -5.68 -21.88
C GLN A 16 0.78 -6.31 -20.68
N VAL A 17 1.04 -5.54 -19.63
CA VAL A 17 1.63 -6.05 -18.38
C VAL A 17 0.69 -7.06 -17.71
N GLN A 18 -0.60 -6.77 -17.61
CA GLN A 18 -1.58 -7.70 -17.06
C GLN A 18 -1.64 -9.01 -17.86
N GLN A 19 -1.64 -8.94 -19.19
CA GLN A 19 -1.62 -10.13 -20.05
C GLN A 19 -0.33 -10.96 -19.89
N ALA A 20 0.81 -10.30 -19.72
CA ALA A 20 2.08 -11.00 -19.47
C ALA A 20 2.08 -11.75 -18.13
N LEU A 21 1.44 -11.18 -17.10
CA LEU A 21 1.30 -11.81 -15.79
C LEU A 21 0.34 -13.00 -15.79
N LEU A 22 -0.64 -13.05 -16.70
CA LEU A 22 -1.59 -14.17 -16.77
C LEU A 22 -0.89 -15.51 -16.93
N LYS A 23 0.13 -15.60 -17.77
CA LYS A 23 0.88 -16.86 -17.97
C LYS A 23 1.49 -17.40 -16.67
N ILE A 24 1.97 -16.49 -15.82
CA ILE A 24 2.56 -16.84 -14.53
C ILE A 24 1.48 -17.29 -13.55
N LEU A 25 0.33 -16.59 -13.52
CA LEU A 25 -0.80 -16.90 -12.65
C LEU A 25 -1.49 -18.22 -13.04
N GLU A 26 -1.50 -18.56 -14.32
CA GLU A 26 -2.07 -19.82 -14.82
C GLU A 26 -1.26 -21.06 -14.50
N GLY A 27 -0.01 -20.87 -14.10
CA GLY A 27 0.94 -21.95 -13.85
C GLY A 27 1.69 -22.35 -15.10
N THR A 28 2.96 -22.00 -15.15
CA THR A 28 3.87 -22.33 -16.23
C THR A 28 5.26 -22.60 -15.68
N THR A 29 6.09 -23.27 -16.49
CA THR A 29 7.50 -23.37 -16.19
C THR A 29 8.21 -22.16 -16.79
N ALA A 30 8.65 -21.25 -15.94
CA ALA A 30 9.39 -20.05 -16.32
C ALA A 30 10.89 -20.33 -16.32
N SER A 31 11.58 -19.93 -17.39
CA SER A 31 13.03 -20.04 -17.51
C SER A 31 13.68 -18.71 -17.10
N VAL A 32 14.38 -18.72 -15.98
CA VAL A 32 14.99 -17.51 -15.38
C VAL A 32 16.51 -17.60 -15.48
N PRO A 33 17.21 -16.58 -16.00
CA PRO A 33 18.67 -16.55 -16.03
C PRO A 33 19.20 -16.43 -14.59
N PRO A 34 20.22 -17.23 -14.19
CA PRO A 34 20.69 -17.30 -12.80
C PRO A 34 21.33 -16.00 -12.28
N GLN A 35 21.75 -15.10 -13.13
CA GLN A 35 22.44 -13.86 -12.73
C GLN A 35 21.79 -12.60 -13.27
N GLY A 36 20.48 -12.52 -13.44
CA GLY A 36 19.77 -11.25 -13.73
C GLY A 36 20.33 -10.39 -14.89
N GLY A 37 21.25 -10.92 -15.68
CA GLY A 37 22.03 -10.22 -16.69
C GLY A 37 21.70 -10.61 -18.13
N ARG A 38 22.53 -10.13 -19.06
CA ARG A 38 22.42 -10.41 -20.50
C ARG A 38 22.38 -11.91 -20.78
N LYS A 39 21.49 -12.34 -21.66
CA LYS A 39 21.42 -13.72 -22.16
C LYS A 39 22.74 -14.09 -22.84
N HIS A 40 23.53 -14.98 -22.24
CA HIS A 40 24.64 -15.60 -22.90
C HIS A 40 24.19 -16.88 -23.60
N PRO A 41 24.71 -17.20 -24.81
CA PRO A 41 24.22 -18.32 -25.62
C PRO A 41 24.36 -19.71 -25.01
N HIS A 42 25.20 -19.88 -23.99
CA HIS A 42 25.51 -21.17 -23.34
C HIS A 42 25.12 -21.22 -21.86
N GLN A 43 24.24 -20.31 -21.37
CA GLN A 43 23.87 -20.28 -19.98
C GLN A 43 22.61 -21.13 -19.74
N GLU A 44 22.70 -22.07 -18.81
CA GLU A 44 21.57 -22.87 -18.37
C GLU A 44 20.57 -21.96 -17.59
N PHE A 45 19.31 -22.04 -17.95
CA PHE A 45 18.22 -21.29 -17.27
C PHE A 45 17.68 -22.12 -16.13
N LEU A 46 17.45 -21.46 -15.00
CA LEU A 46 16.70 -22.05 -13.90
C LEU A 46 15.23 -22.21 -14.30
N GLN A 47 14.72 -23.45 -14.20
CA GLN A 47 13.33 -23.76 -14.49
C GLN A 47 12.50 -23.61 -13.20
N ILE A 48 11.56 -22.67 -13.19
CA ILE A 48 10.68 -22.41 -12.04
C ILE A 48 9.25 -22.75 -12.44
N ASN A 49 8.68 -23.75 -11.78
CA ASN A 49 7.26 -24.06 -11.94
C ASN A 49 6.40 -23.17 -11.03
N THR A 50 5.51 -22.39 -11.63
CA THR A 50 4.67 -21.43 -10.90
C THR A 50 3.31 -22.00 -10.46
N SER A 51 3.00 -23.28 -10.76
CA SER A 51 1.69 -23.86 -10.50
C SER A 51 1.29 -23.90 -9.01
N ASN A 52 2.28 -23.97 -8.11
CA ASN A 52 2.07 -24.06 -6.67
C ASN A 52 2.57 -22.82 -5.90
N ILE A 53 2.61 -21.66 -6.58
CA ILE A 53 3.01 -20.39 -5.97
C ILE A 53 1.76 -19.60 -5.58
N LEU A 54 1.72 -19.11 -4.34
CA LEU A 54 0.70 -18.17 -3.90
C LEU A 54 1.04 -16.77 -4.41
N PHE A 55 0.09 -16.16 -5.15
CA PHE A 55 0.23 -14.78 -5.63
C PHE A 55 -0.61 -13.85 -4.77
N ILE A 56 0.02 -12.83 -4.21
CA ILE A 56 -0.63 -11.74 -3.48
C ILE A 56 -0.32 -10.45 -4.22
N CYS A 57 -1.35 -9.85 -4.82
CA CYS A 57 -1.22 -8.62 -5.58
C CYS A 57 -1.84 -7.47 -4.78
N GLY A 58 -1.11 -6.40 -4.59
CA GLY A 58 -1.59 -5.21 -3.88
C GLY A 58 -1.41 -3.94 -4.69
N GLY A 59 -2.28 -2.96 -4.45
CA GLY A 59 -2.22 -1.64 -5.07
C GLY A 59 -3.05 -0.63 -4.31
N ALA A 60 -2.81 0.67 -4.56
CA ALA A 60 -3.57 1.76 -3.94
C ALA A 60 -4.98 1.88 -4.52
N PHE A 61 -5.17 1.53 -5.78
CA PHE A 61 -6.46 1.60 -6.51
C PHE A 61 -7.16 2.96 -6.41
N ASP A 62 -6.38 4.04 -6.52
CA ASP A 62 -6.90 5.41 -6.41
C ASP A 62 -8.02 5.66 -7.43
N GLY A 63 -9.20 6.06 -6.94
CA GLY A 63 -10.38 6.32 -7.76
C GLY A 63 -11.38 5.16 -7.87
N VAL A 64 -11.10 3.98 -7.33
CA VAL A 64 -12.09 2.90 -7.21
C VAL A 64 -13.22 3.29 -6.27
N ASP A 65 -12.95 4.04 -5.22
CA ASP A 65 -13.92 4.66 -4.31
C ASP A 65 -15.02 5.40 -5.08
N LYS A 66 -14.65 6.23 -6.06
CA LYS A 66 -15.59 6.98 -6.91
C LYS A 66 -16.43 6.07 -7.82
N ILE A 67 -15.89 4.95 -8.24
CA ILE A 67 -16.62 3.96 -9.06
C ILE A 67 -17.68 3.27 -8.21
N ILE A 68 -17.32 2.87 -6.99
CA ILE A 68 -18.24 2.25 -6.03
C ILE A 68 -19.34 3.25 -5.64
N GLU A 69 -18.97 4.49 -5.31
CA GLU A 69 -19.92 5.54 -4.97
C GLU A 69 -20.94 5.76 -6.08
N LYS A 70 -20.50 5.93 -7.34
CA LYS A 70 -21.41 6.07 -8.48
C LYS A 70 -22.35 4.88 -8.67
N ARG A 71 -21.90 3.67 -8.34
CA ARG A 71 -22.75 2.47 -8.41
C ARG A 71 -23.79 2.48 -7.31
N THR A 72 -23.39 2.83 -6.09
CA THR A 72 -24.27 2.84 -4.90
C THR A 72 -25.27 4.01 -4.99
N GLU A 73 -24.85 5.20 -5.44
CA GLU A 73 -25.75 6.35 -5.63
C GLU A 73 -26.81 6.11 -6.72
N LYS A 74 -26.47 5.43 -7.82
CA LYS A 74 -27.45 5.06 -8.85
C LYS A 74 -28.52 4.09 -8.32
N SER A 75 -28.21 3.28 -7.32
CA SER A 75 -29.13 2.37 -6.65
C SER A 75 -30.09 3.09 -5.70
N SER A 76 -29.78 4.32 -5.27
CA SER A 76 -30.55 5.10 -4.29
C SER A 76 -31.46 6.18 -4.91
N ILE A 77 -31.63 6.22 -6.22
CA ILE A 77 -32.58 7.12 -6.89
C ILE A 77 -33.98 6.57 -6.72
N GLY A 78 -34.57 6.84 -5.55
CA GLY A 78 -35.96 6.60 -5.18
C GLY A 78 -36.43 7.64 -4.17
N PHE A 79 -37.72 7.97 -4.16
CA PHE A 79 -38.34 8.87 -3.18
C PHE A 79 -38.01 8.39 -1.76
N GLY A 80 -37.10 9.10 -1.05
CA GLY A 80 -36.69 8.77 0.31
C GLY A 80 -35.16 8.61 0.51
N ALA A 81 -34.33 8.96 -0.47
CA ALA A 81 -32.87 8.89 -0.34
C ALA A 81 -32.40 9.89 0.75
N ASN A 82 -31.87 9.38 1.85
CA ASN A 82 -31.15 10.16 2.83
C ASN A 82 -29.89 10.75 2.18
N ILE A 83 -29.89 12.04 1.92
CA ILE A 83 -28.72 12.81 1.48
C ILE A 83 -27.78 12.92 2.68
N THR A 84 -27.02 11.88 2.95
CA THR A 84 -25.89 11.97 3.87
C THR A 84 -24.80 12.81 3.21
N SER A 85 -24.37 13.83 3.92
CA SER A 85 -23.42 14.84 3.46
C SER A 85 -22.17 14.17 2.87
N ARG A 86 -21.74 14.61 1.68
CA ARG A 86 -20.65 14.04 0.85
C ARG A 86 -19.26 14.05 1.50
N HIS A 87 -19.08 14.64 2.69
CA HIS A 87 -17.75 14.96 3.22
C HIS A 87 -17.17 13.97 4.24
N THR A 88 -17.89 12.92 4.63
CA THR A 88 -17.44 12.01 5.71
C THR A 88 -17.71 10.53 5.45
N LYS A 89 -17.86 10.11 4.19
CA LYS A 89 -17.89 8.67 3.93
C LYS A 89 -16.48 8.11 4.11
N ASP A 90 -16.32 7.30 5.13
CA ASP A 90 -15.10 6.55 5.39
C ASP A 90 -14.79 5.67 4.17
N VAL A 91 -13.71 6.03 3.46
CA VAL A 91 -13.29 5.33 2.23
C VAL A 91 -13.09 3.83 2.50
N GLY A 92 -12.61 3.48 3.70
CA GLY A 92 -12.46 2.09 4.12
C GLY A 92 -13.79 1.33 4.15
N LYS A 93 -14.88 1.98 4.56
CA LYS A 93 -16.22 1.37 4.55
C LYS A 93 -16.77 1.22 3.13
N LEU A 94 -16.55 2.20 2.26
CA LEU A 94 -16.95 2.12 0.85
C LEU A 94 -16.23 0.98 0.11
N LEU A 95 -14.95 0.79 0.38
CA LEU A 95 -14.17 -0.27 -0.24
C LEU A 95 -14.63 -1.66 0.14
N LYS A 96 -15.31 -1.86 1.29
CA LYS A 96 -15.88 -3.17 1.66
C LYS A 96 -16.93 -3.67 0.65
N ASP A 97 -17.60 -2.75 -0.04
CA ASP A 97 -18.62 -3.05 -1.03
C ASP A 97 -18.05 -3.23 -2.44
N ILE A 98 -16.74 -3.44 -2.58
CA ILE A 98 -16.10 -3.62 -3.88
C ILE A 98 -16.61 -4.89 -4.57
N MET A 99 -16.89 -4.75 -5.86
CA MET A 99 -17.31 -5.86 -6.72
C MET A 99 -16.33 -6.07 -7.87
N PRO A 100 -16.22 -7.28 -8.43
CA PRO A 100 -15.41 -7.53 -9.61
C PRO A 100 -15.71 -6.58 -10.78
N SER A 101 -16.98 -6.18 -10.94
CA SER A 101 -17.41 -5.21 -11.95
C SER A 101 -16.79 -3.83 -11.76
N ASP A 102 -16.46 -3.42 -10.53
CA ASP A 102 -15.82 -2.15 -10.24
C ASP A 102 -14.34 -2.19 -10.63
N LEU A 103 -13.68 -3.33 -10.44
CA LEU A 103 -12.30 -3.57 -10.87
C LEU A 103 -12.18 -3.55 -12.41
N LEU A 104 -13.17 -4.09 -13.12
CA LEU A 104 -13.24 -4.00 -14.59
C LEU A 104 -13.38 -2.56 -15.06
N LYS A 105 -14.24 -1.77 -14.41
CA LYS A 105 -14.41 -0.34 -14.71
C LYS A 105 -13.16 0.48 -14.36
N PHE A 106 -12.41 0.05 -13.36
CA PHE A 106 -11.13 0.66 -13.00
C PHE A 106 -10.04 0.42 -14.05
N GLY A 107 -10.17 -0.65 -14.87
CA GLY A 107 -9.26 -0.95 -15.98
C GLY A 107 -8.48 -2.24 -15.84
N LEU A 108 -8.87 -3.11 -14.91
CA LEU A 108 -8.37 -4.48 -14.88
C LEU A 108 -9.04 -5.31 -15.99
N ILE A 109 -8.26 -6.20 -16.62
CA ILE A 109 -8.80 -7.10 -17.65
C ILE A 109 -9.59 -8.23 -17.01
N PRO A 110 -10.68 -8.71 -17.65
CA PRO A 110 -11.55 -9.74 -17.09
C PRO A 110 -10.82 -11.03 -16.71
N GLU A 111 -9.86 -11.45 -17.54
CA GLU A 111 -9.08 -12.66 -17.32
C GLU A 111 -8.24 -12.55 -16.05
N PHE A 112 -7.66 -11.36 -15.77
CA PHE A 112 -6.87 -11.12 -14.57
C PHE A 112 -7.76 -11.15 -13.31
N VAL A 113 -8.93 -10.52 -13.37
CA VAL A 113 -9.90 -10.53 -12.25
C VAL A 113 -10.39 -11.96 -11.98
N GLY A 114 -10.63 -12.74 -13.04
CA GLY A 114 -11.05 -14.14 -12.90
C GLY A 114 -10.00 -15.06 -12.28
N ARG A 115 -8.70 -14.74 -12.43
CA ARG A 115 -7.59 -15.50 -11.84
C ARG A 115 -7.26 -15.11 -10.40
N LEU A 116 -7.72 -13.95 -9.96
CA LEU A 116 -7.57 -13.45 -8.58
C LEU A 116 -8.95 -13.28 -7.92
N PRO A 117 -9.63 -14.39 -7.58
CA PRO A 117 -11.02 -14.34 -7.13
C PRO A 117 -11.18 -13.77 -5.71
N VAL A 118 -10.13 -13.79 -4.91
CA VAL A 118 -10.18 -13.28 -3.54
C VAL A 118 -9.74 -11.82 -3.54
N VAL A 119 -10.69 -10.92 -3.26
CA VAL A 119 -10.45 -9.49 -3.13
C VAL A 119 -10.56 -9.12 -1.66
N VAL A 120 -9.53 -8.48 -1.12
CA VAL A 120 -9.47 -8.02 0.26
C VAL A 120 -9.23 -6.53 0.27
N THR A 121 -9.99 -5.81 1.08
CA THR A 121 -9.83 -4.37 1.30
C THR A 121 -9.26 -4.12 2.67
N LEU A 122 -8.41 -3.11 2.78
CA LEU A 122 -7.82 -2.70 4.05
C LEU A 122 -8.62 -1.52 4.61
N GLU A 123 -8.84 -1.55 5.90
CA GLU A 123 -9.45 -0.44 6.63
C GLU A 123 -8.41 0.67 6.91
N SER A 124 -8.90 1.89 7.16
CA SER A 124 -8.05 2.97 7.64
C SER A 124 -7.50 2.61 9.03
N LEU A 125 -6.22 2.91 9.24
CA LEU A 125 -5.58 2.68 10.52
C LEU A 125 -6.04 3.76 11.52
N ASP A 126 -6.47 3.33 12.70
CA ASP A 126 -6.71 4.18 13.85
C ASP A 126 -5.41 4.45 14.63
N ASN A 127 -5.50 5.27 15.67
CA ASN A 127 -4.35 5.62 16.51
C ASN A 127 -3.74 4.38 17.18
N ASP A 128 -4.57 3.52 17.74
CA ASP A 128 -4.12 2.33 18.46
C ASP A 128 -3.42 1.33 17.52
N ALA A 129 -3.93 1.17 16.30
CA ALA A 129 -3.25 0.35 15.29
C ALA A 129 -1.88 0.92 14.90
N LEU A 130 -1.75 2.25 14.77
CA LEU A 130 -0.47 2.89 14.48
C LEU A 130 0.53 2.74 15.63
N VAL A 131 0.09 2.88 16.88
CA VAL A 131 0.92 2.61 18.07
C VAL A 131 1.37 1.15 18.10
N ASN A 132 0.47 0.22 17.80
CA ASN A 132 0.82 -1.20 17.70
C ASN A 132 1.86 -1.46 16.60
N ILE A 133 1.75 -0.80 15.44
CA ILE A 133 2.74 -0.89 14.35
C ILE A 133 4.11 -0.36 14.79
N LEU A 134 4.16 0.68 15.63
CA LEU A 134 5.40 1.24 16.16
C LEU A 134 6.11 0.30 17.15
N THR A 135 5.38 -0.54 17.88
CA THR A 135 5.88 -1.28 19.04
C THR A 135 5.89 -2.80 18.90
N GLN A 136 4.84 -3.39 18.33
CA GLN A 136 4.60 -4.85 18.38
C GLN A 136 5.45 -5.67 17.39
N PRO A 137 5.63 -5.30 16.12
CA PRO A 137 6.36 -6.13 15.16
C PRO A 137 7.77 -6.50 15.64
N LYS A 138 8.28 -7.63 15.14
CA LYS A 138 9.65 -8.07 15.46
C LYS A 138 10.67 -6.96 15.15
N ASN A 139 10.53 -6.29 14.02
CA ASN A 139 11.35 -5.18 13.59
C ASN A 139 10.58 -3.85 13.68
N ALA A 140 9.88 -3.61 14.79
CA ALA A 140 9.18 -2.35 15.03
C ALA A 140 10.16 -1.16 15.03
N LEU A 141 9.68 0.02 14.57
CA LEU A 141 10.52 1.22 14.48
C LEU A 141 11.16 1.55 15.83
N VAL A 142 10.41 1.55 16.90
CA VAL A 142 10.92 1.79 18.27
C VAL A 142 12.10 0.88 18.59
N LYS A 143 11.98 -0.42 18.29
CA LYS A 143 13.05 -1.39 18.55
C LYS A 143 14.30 -1.13 17.68
N GLN A 144 14.10 -0.70 16.42
CA GLN A 144 15.20 -0.36 15.53
C GLN A 144 15.98 0.86 16.06
N TYR A 145 15.27 1.91 16.49
CA TYR A 145 15.90 3.11 17.01
C TYR A 145 16.56 2.85 18.36
N ARG A 146 15.94 2.13 19.28
CA ARG A 146 16.60 1.70 20.53
C ARG A 146 17.93 1.00 20.26
N LYS A 147 17.93 0.05 19.32
CA LYS A 147 19.16 -0.66 18.96
C LYS A 147 20.21 0.21 18.29
N LEU A 148 19.80 1.18 17.49
CA LEU A 148 20.70 2.13 16.86
C LEU A 148 21.39 3.02 17.91
N PHE A 149 20.66 3.59 18.87
CA PHE A 149 21.19 4.43 19.91
C PHE A 149 22.03 3.65 20.94
N GLU A 150 21.70 2.40 21.19
CA GLU A 150 22.49 1.50 22.04
C GLU A 150 23.94 1.35 21.50
N ILE A 151 24.14 1.38 20.18
CA ILE A 151 25.48 1.31 19.56
C ILE A 151 26.32 2.55 19.96
N ASP A 152 25.68 3.71 20.13
CA ASP A 152 26.29 4.95 20.55
C ASP A 152 26.32 5.12 22.09
N ASN A 153 25.99 4.05 22.85
CA ASN A 153 25.87 4.04 24.32
C ASN A 153 24.83 5.05 24.84
N VAL A 154 23.77 5.29 24.09
CA VAL A 154 22.63 6.14 24.46
C VAL A 154 21.41 5.26 24.70
N GLU A 155 20.77 5.41 25.85
CA GLU A 155 19.50 4.76 26.13
C GLU A 155 18.33 5.62 25.60
N LEU A 156 17.60 5.08 24.63
CA LEU A 156 16.43 5.75 24.04
C LEU A 156 15.15 5.08 24.52
N ASP A 157 14.27 5.84 25.15
CA ASP A 157 12.93 5.38 25.51
C ASP A 157 11.84 6.25 24.89
N PHE A 158 10.71 5.62 24.61
CA PHE A 158 9.52 6.26 24.07
C PHE A 158 8.38 6.10 25.08
N THR A 159 7.89 7.21 25.62
CA THR A 159 6.71 7.20 26.47
C THR A 159 5.45 6.88 25.66
N ASP A 160 4.40 6.36 26.30
CA ASP A 160 3.13 6.09 25.64
C ASP A 160 2.51 7.34 25.01
N ASP A 161 2.68 8.49 25.67
CA ASP A 161 2.19 9.76 25.13
C ASP A 161 2.95 10.20 23.88
N ALA A 162 4.26 9.96 23.82
CA ALA A 162 5.07 10.23 22.63
C ALA A 162 4.64 9.32 21.46
N LEU A 163 4.38 8.04 21.73
CA LEU A 163 3.89 7.11 20.70
C LEU A 163 2.53 7.51 20.15
N LYS A 164 1.61 7.94 21.02
CA LYS A 164 0.30 8.47 20.63
C LYS A 164 0.42 9.77 19.83
N ALA A 165 1.33 10.66 20.21
CA ALA A 165 1.56 11.91 19.47
C ALA A 165 2.10 11.63 18.07
N ILE A 166 3.04 10.70 17.90
CA ILE A 166 3.57 10.26 16.60
C ILE A 166 2.45 9.65 15.75
N ALA A 167 1.59 8.83 16.33
CA ALA A 167 0.46 8.23 15.63
C ALA A 167 -0.57 9.29 15.17
N ASN A 168 -0.91 10.26 16.04
CA ASN A 168 -1.81 11.36 15.69
C ASN A 168 -1.25 12.22 14.55
N GLU A 169 0.01 12.56 14.58
CA GLU A 169 0.68 13.31 13.53
C GLU A 169 0.63 12.58 12.18
N ALA A 170 0.76 11.25 12.18
CA ALA A 170 0.66 10.44 10.98
C ALA A 170 -0.78 10.44 10.40
N ILE A 171 -1.79 10.49 11.26
CA ILE A 171 -3.21 10.61 10.87
C ILE A 171 -3.47 11.99 10.27
N GLU A 172 -3.04 13.07 10.95
CA GLU A 172 -3.21 14.47 10.49
C GLU A 172 -2.57 14.71 9.13
N ARG A 173 -1.36 14.19 8.94
CA ARG A 173 -0.66 14.23 7.65
C ARG A 173 -1.24 13.30 6.58
N LYS A 174 -2.21 12.45 6.94
CA LYS A 174 -2.82 11.44 6.04
C LYS A 174 -1.78 10.49 5.41
N THR A 175 -0.67 10.27 6.08
CA THR A 175 0.42 9.42 5.60
C THR A 175 0.31 7.97 6.09
N GLY A 176 -0.49 7.74 7.15
CA GLY A 176 -0.65 6.44 7.78
C GLY A 176 0.69 5.84 8.22
N ALA A 177 0.80 4.52 8.18
CA ALA A 177 2.01 3.81 8.61
C ALA A 177 3.28 4.19 7.83
N ARG A 178 3.16 4.62 6.57
CA ARG A 178 4.33 5.04 5.75
C ARG A 178 5.02 6.30 6.30
N GLY A 179 4.26 7.19 6.94
CA GLY A 179 4.79 8.43 7.50
C GLY A 179 5.46 8.27 8.87
N LEU A 180 5.24 7.15 9.56
CA LEU A 180 5.73 6.95 10.92
C LEU A 180 7.26 7.10 11.02
N ARG A 181 8.00 6.54 10.07
CA ARG A 181 9.47 6.64 10.06
C ARG A 181 9.95 8.09 9.98
N SER A 182 9.43 8.86 9.03
CA SER A 182 9.85 10.25 8.85
C SER A 182 9.45 11.14 10.03
N ILE A 183 8.34 10.85 10.70
CA ILE A 183 7.92 11.56 11.91
C ILE A 183 8.85 11.24 13.07
N VAL A 184 9.17 9.95 13.30
CA VAL A 184 10.12 9.53 14.33
C VAL A 184 11.51 10.15 14.08
N GLU A 185 11.98 10.19 12.84
CA GLU A 185 13.26 10.83 12.49
C GLU A 185 13.25 12.32 12.80
N ALA A 186 12.18 13.04 12.44
CA ALA A 186 12.06 14.46 12.73
C ALA A 186 12.05 14.75 14.24
N VAL A 187 11.27 13.96 15.01
CA VAL A 187 11.23 14.08 16.47
C VAL A 187 12.59 13.79 17.09
N SER A 188 13.25 12.71 16.68
CA SER A 188 14.58 12.34 17.19
C SER A 188 15.61 13.43 16.88
N TYR A 189 15.61 13.99 15.68
CA TYR A 189 16.54 15.06 15.31
C TYR A 189 16.33 16.31 16.16
N THR A 190 15.10 16.75 16.36
CA THR A 190 14.81 17.97 17.12
C THR A 190 15.06 17.84 18.62
N HIS A 191 14.80 16.67 19.20
CA HIS A 191 14.93 16.47 20.64
C HIS A 191 16.32 16.00 21.09
N LEU A 192 17.07 15.30 20.24
CA LEU A 192 18.38 14.74 20.61
C LEU A 192 19.55 15.63 20.20
N THR A 193 19.40 16.53 19.22
CA THR A 193 20.47 17.41 18.77
C THR A 193 20.51 18.78 19.46
N LEU A 194 19.38 19.23 20.04
CA LEU A 194 19.28 20.53 20.69
C LEU A 194 19.95 20.65 22.08
N PRO A 195 20.06 19.60 22.94
CA PRO A 195 20.68 19.76 24.27
C PRO A 195 22.18 19.91 24.26
N THR A 196 22.89 19.59 23.17
CA THR A 196 24.34 19.63 23.12
C THR A 196 24.94 21.04 22.94
N ILE A 197 24.11 22.08 22.75
CA ILE A 197 24.55 23.44 22.48
C ILE A 197 24.61 24.34 23.75
N TYR A 198 24.08 23.86 24.88
CA TYR A 198 24.04 24.64 26.14
C TYR A 198 24.80 23.97 27.30
N SER A 199 26.07 23.64 27.09
CA SER A 199 27.00 23.45 28.19
C SER A 199 28.27 24.26 27.91
N VAL A 200 28.18 25.53 28.16
CA VAL A 200 29.34 26.40 28.48
C VAL A 200 29.08 26.97 29.84
#